data_0af67e89af0c97911533b5fa7043c8be
#
_entry.id   0af67e89af0c97911533b5fa7043c8be
#
_cell.length_a   1.000
_cell.length_b   1.000
_cell.length_c   1.000
_cell.angle_alpha   90.00
_cell.angle_beta   90.00
_cell.angle_gamma   90.00
#
_symmetry.space_group_name_H-M   'P 1'
#
loop_
_entity.id
_entity.type
_entity.pdbx_description
1 polymer ?
#
loop_
_entity_poly.entity_id
_entity_poly.type
_entity_poly.pdbx_seq_one_letter_code
_entity_poly.pdbx_strand_id
1 'polypeptide(L)'
;LQLVEDVIQISQLDEEKTSYTWESVDVYQVCKNAFESLKEKAKRLNVHLYICGEYMKMEAVRTLLEEAVYNVCDNAIKYNRNDGSVSVFLTQTAQEIQIVVKDTGVGIPKEDQDRVFERFYRVDKSHSKEIGGTGLGLSIVKHAVGALKGSVILRSEEGNGTEICMKFPKVHKE
;
A
#
# COMPACT_ATOMS: atom_id res chain seq x y z
N LEU A 1 -1.72 21.63 1.18
CA LEU A 1 -0.58 21.13 0.38
C LEU A 1 -0.79 19.65 -0.02
N GLN A 2 -1.04 18.72 0.90
CA GLN A 2 -1.20 17.29 0.62
C GLN A 2 -2.24 16.99 -0.48
N LEU A 3 -3.40 17.65 -0.47
CA LEU A 3 -4.46 17.45 -1.45
C LEU A 3 -4.03 17.83 -2.88
N VAL A 4 -3.20 18.87 -3.01
CA VAL A 4 -2.70 19.33 -4.32
C VAL A 4 -1.65 18.36 -4.86
N GLU A 5 -0.78 17.86 -4.01
CA GLU A 5 0.21 16.83 -4.35
C GLU A 5 -0.47 15.53 -4.79
N ASP A 6 -1.48 15.09 -4.05
CA ASP A 6 -2.26 13.89 -4.36
C ASP A 6 -3.04 14.03 -5.68
N VAL A 7 -3.61 15.22 -5.99
CA VAL A 7 -4.30 15.48 -7.27
C VAL A 7 -3.32 15.53 -8.44
N ILE A 8 -2.13 16.09 -8.25
CA ILE A 8 -1.07 16.09 -9.26
C ILE A 8 -0.61 14.66 -9.54
N GLN A 9 -0.44 13.84 -8.51
CA GLN A 9 -0.10 12.41 -8.67
C GLN A 9 -1.17 11.68 -9.49
N ILE A 10 -2.47 11.88 -9.19
CA ILE A 10 -3.55 11.27 -9.97
C ILE A 10 -3.54 11.73 -11.43
N SER A 11 -3.31 13.02 -11.68
CA SER A 11 -3.23 13.55 -13.04
C SER A 11 -2.08 12.91 -13.83
N GLN A 12 -0.94 12.68 -13.17
CA GLN A 12 0.20 11.98 -13.75
C GLN A 12 -0.08 10.49 -14.01
N LEU A 13 -0.92 9.87 -13.17
CA LEU A 13 -1.33 8.48 -13.34
C LEU A 13 -2.35 8.28 -14.48
N ASP A 14 -3.13 9.31 -14.83
CA ASP A 14 -4.10 9.27 -15.93
C ASP A 14 -3.46 9.60 -17.30
N GLU A 15 -2.24 10.14 -17.32
CA GLU A 15 -1.50 10.36 -18.58
C GLU A 15 -0.82 9.06 -19.07
N GLU A 16 -1.48 8.34 -19.97
CA GLU A 16 -1.00 7.10 -20.65
C GLU A 16 0.35 7.25 -21.41
N LYS A 17 0.99 8.41 -21.33
CA LYS A 17 2.21 8.73 -22.11
C LYS A 17 3.51 8.71 -21.32
N THR A 18 3.50 8.33 -20.05
CA THR A 18 4.74 8.23 -19.29
C THR A 18 5.47 6.96 -19.71
N SER A 19 6.61 7.09 -20.37
CA SER A 19 7.48 5.94 -20.65
C SER A 19 8.04 5.41 -19.34
N TYR A 20 7.45 4.34 -18.83
CA TYR A 20 7.92 3.69 -17.62
C TYR A 20 9.27 3.01 -17.87
N THR A 21 10.24 3.31 -17.03
CA THR A 21 11.53 2.61 -17.01
C THR A 21 11.45 1.43 -16.06
N TRP A 22 11.46 0.23 -16.64
CA TRP A 22 11.52 -1.02 -15.90
C TRP A 22 12.96 -1.34 -15.51
N GLU A 23 13.16 -1.74 -14.27
CA GLU A 23 14.47 -2.08 -13.73
C GLU A 23 14.37 -3.21 -12.70
N SER A 24 15.49 -3.84 -12.37
CA SER A 24 15.55 -4.84 -11.32
C SER A 24 15.54 -4.16 -9.96
N VAL A 25 14.43 -4.26 -9.22
CA VAL A 25 14.17 -3.60 -7.94
C VAL A 25 14.29 -4.59 -6.80
N ASP A 26 15.03 -4.20 -5.75
CA ASP A 26 15.08 -4.90 -4.47
C ASP A 26 13.81 -4.63 -3.68
N VAL A 27 12.93 -5.62 -3.58
CA VAL A 27 11.62 -5.52 -2.91
C VAL A 27 11.77 -5.33 -1.41
N TYR A 28 12.73 -6.01 -0.78
CA TYR A 28 12.97 -5.86 0.65
C TYR A 28 13.42 -4.44 1.00
N GLN A 29 14.32 -3.88 0.18
CA GLN A 29 14.80 -2.51 0.39
C GLN A 29 13.68 -1.47 0.21
N VAL A 30 12.77 -1.66 -0.75
CA VAL A 30 11.59 -0.79 -0.92
C VAL A 30 10.73 -0.79 0.34
N CYS A 31 10.41 -1.96 0.89
CA CYS A 31 9.62 -2.08 2.12
C CYS A 31 10.34 -1.44 3.32
N LYS A 32 11.66 -1.64 3.43
CA LYS A 32 12.48 -1.04 4.47
C LYS A 32 12.48 0.48 4.38
N ASN A 33 12.64 1.04 3.18
CA ASN A 33 12.61 2.49 2.96
C ASN A 33 11.25 3.10 3.32
N ALA A 34 10.15 2.43 2.98
CA ALA A 34 8.80 2.85 3.37
C ALA A 34 8.67 2.90 4.90
N PHE A 35 9.14 1.88 5.61
CA PHE A 35 9.11 1.86 7.08
C PHE A 35 10.01 2.94 7.71
N GLU A 36 11.20 3.17 7.18
CA GLU A 36 12.06 4.26 7.68
C GLU A 36 11.39 5.63 7.50
N SER A 37 10.72 5.87 6.36
CA SER A 37 9.98 7.12 6.11
C SER A 37 8.77 7.28 7.04
N LEU A 38 8.14 6.19 7.46
CA LEU A 38 6.95 6.17 8.30
C LEU A 38 7.25 5.99 9.80
N LYS A 39 8.50 5.80 10.18
CA LYS A 39 8.94 5.44 11.53
C LYS A 39 8.46 6.42 12.61
N GLU A 40 8.62 7.72 12.36
CA GLU A 40 8.20 8.76 13.32
C GLU A 40 6.67 8.82 13.47
N LYS A 41 5.93 8.55 12.38
CA LYS A 41 4.47 8.46 12.42
C LYS A 41 4.02 7.23 13.21
N ALA A 42 4.63 6.08 12.97
CA ALA A 42 4.36 4.85 13.70
C ALA A 42 4.65 5.01 15.20
N LYS A 43 5.79 5.63 15.55
CA LYS A 43 6.16 5.93 16.94
C LYS A 43 5.13 6.82 17.63
N ARG A 44 4.66 7.90 16.98
CA ARG A 44 3.65 8.79 17.54
C ARG A 44 2.32 8.10 17.80
N LEU A 45 1.97 7.14 16.96
CA LEU A 45 0.72 6.36 17.06
C LEU A 45 0.90 5.07 17.88
N ASN A 46 2.10 4.84 18.44
CA ASN A 46 2.48 3.63 19.18
C ASN A 46 2.17 2.35 18.39
N VAL A 47 2.64 2.30 17.14
CA VAL A 47 2.47 1.15 16.22
C VAL A 47 3.82 0.51 15.96
N HIS A 48 3.90 -0.82 16.11
CA HIS A 48 5.11 -1.61 15.91
C HIS A 48 5.23 -2.08 14.46
N LEU A 49 6.43 -1.98 13.86
CA LEU A 49 6.68 -2.31 12.46
C LEU A 49 7.56 -3.55 12.35
N TYR A 50 7.15 -4.53 11.53
CA TYR A 50 7.88 -5.77 11.29
C TYR A 50 7.99 -6.09 9.80
N ILE A 51 9.17 -6.49 9.33
CA ILE A 51 9.37 -7.03 7.98
C ILE A 51 9.82 -8.48 8.14
N CYS A 52 9.09 -9.39 7.48
CA CYS A 52 9.34 -10.82 7.47
C CYS A 52 9.49 -11.30 6.03
N GLY A 53 10.53 -12.05 5.74
CA GLY A 53 10.77 -12.61 4.42
C GLY A 53 12.21 -12.43 3.96
N GLU A 54 12.52 -13.01 2.80
CA GLU A 54 13.85 -13.01 2.25
C GLU A 54 14.07 -11.87 1.25
N TYR A 55 15.34 -11.58 1.00
CA TYR A 55 15.74 -10.70 -0.08
C TYR A 55 15.26 -11.24 -1.43
N MET A 56 14.62 -10.40 -2.20
CA MET A 56 14.17 -10.74 -3.54
C MET A 56 14.16 -9.52 -4.48
N LYS A 57 14.38 -9.79 -5.75
CA LYS A 57 14.30 -8.78 -6.82
C LYS A 57 13.14 -9.07 -7.75
N MET A 58 12.55 -8.01 -8.28
CA MET A 58 11.56 -8.09 -9.35
C MET A 58 11.83 -7.01 -10.41
N GLU A 59 11.44 -7.30 -11.65
CA GLU A 59 11.37 -6.26 -12.68
C GLU A 59 10.16 -5.37 -12.37
N ALA A 60 10.41 -4.08 -12.17
CA ALA A 60 9.38 -3.12 -11.81
C ALA A 60 9.76 -1.69 -12.22
N VAL A 61 8.77 -0.81 -12.28
CA VAL A 61 8.97 0.62 -12.23
C VAL A 61 9.11 1.00 -10.74
N ARG A 62 10.33 1.35 -10.33
CA ARG A 62 10.68 1.59 -8.91
C ARG A 62 9.71 2.53 -8.22
N THR A 63 9.44 3.68 -8.82
CA THR A 63 8.56 4.70 -8.24
C THR A 63 7.15 4.20 -7.97
N LEU A 64 6.58 3.41 -8.89
CA LEU A 64 5.25 2.82 -8.71
C LEU A 64 5.24 1.78 -7.57
N LEU A 65 6.29 0.96 -7.46
CA LEU A 65 6.38 -0.02 -6.38
C LEU A 65 6.55 0.67 -5.01
N GLU A 66 7.41 1.68 -4.94
CA GLU A 66 7.63 2.49 -3.73
C GLU A 66 6.33 3.18 -3.29
N GLU A 67 5.59 3.77 -4.23
CA GLU A 67 4.32 4.45 -3.98
C GLU A 67 3.25 3.47 -3.48
N ALA A 68 3.12 2.30 -4.10
CA ALA A 68 2.17 1.28 -3.66
C ALA A 68 2.47 0.81 -2.24
N VAL A 69 3.73 0.44 -1.95
CA VAL A 69 4.15 -0.04 -0.63
C VAL A 69 3.98 1.04 0.43
N TYR A 70 4.40 2.29 0.13
CA TYR A 70 4.25 3.41 1.05
C TYR A 70 2.78 3.65 1.43
N ASN A 71 1.88 3.73 0.45
CA ASN A 71 0.46 4.02 0.71
C ASN A 71 -0.23 2.92 1.51
N VAL A 72 0.08 1.63 1.25
CA VAL A 72 -0.46 0.52 2.05
C VAL A 72 0.06 0.58 3.48
N CYS A 73 1.36 0.79 3.68
CA CYS A 73 1.96 0.89 5.01
C CYS A 73 1.47 2.13 5.78
N ASP A 74 1.31 3.27 5.10
CA ASP A 74 0.78 4.50 5.70
C ASP A 74 -0.65 4.30 6.20
N ASN A 75 -1.52 3.68 5.40
CA ASN A 75 -2.87 3.33 5.81
C ASN A 75 -2.89 2.36 6.99
N ALA A 76 -2.06 1.31 6.96
CA ALA A 76 -1.95 0.32 8.02
C ALA A 76 -1.51 0.92 9.37
N ILE A 77 -0.65 1.94 9.34
CA ILE A 77 -0.23 2.69 10.54
C ILE A 77 -1.35 3.64 10.99
N LYS A 78 -1.92 4.39 10.04
CA LYS A 78 -2.89 5.44 10.28
C LYS A 78 -4.19 4.93 10.90
N TYR A 79 -4.68 3.79 10.44
CA TYR A 79 -5.91 3.16 10.91
C TYR A 79 -5.66 2.04 11.91
N ASN A 80 -4.46 2.02 12.51
CA ASN A 80 -4.13 1.08 13.58
C ASN A 80 -4.70 1.53 14.92
N ARG A 81 -4.62 0.64 15.89
CA ARG A 81 -4.92 0.93 17.30
C ARG A 81 -3.62 1.22 18.06
N ASN A 82 -3.75 1.85 19.22
CA ASN A 82 -2.63 2.02 20.15
C ASN A 82 -2.05 0.65 20.51
N ASP A 83 -0.72 0.54 20.55
CA ASP A 83 0.02 -0.69 20.81
C ASP A 83 -0.25 -1.80 19.76
N GLY A 84 -0.66 -1.39 18.55
CA GLY A 84 -0.88 -2.28 17.44
C GLY A 84 0.39 -2.52 16.61
N SER A 85 0.24 -3.30 15.54
CA SER A 85 1.37 -3.65 14.67
C SER A 85 1.03 -3.59 13.19
N VAL A 86 2.07 -3.37 12.38
CA VAL A 86 2.06 -3.55 10.93
C VAL A 86 3.17 -4.51 10.56
N SER A 87 2.83 -5.58 9.89
CA SER A 87 3.77 -6.61 9.43
C SER A 87 3.75 -6.70 7.90
N VAL A 88 4.92 -6.60 7.28
CA VAL A 88 5.12 -6.86 5.86
C VAL A 88 5.71 -8.26 5.70
N PHE A 89 5.03 -9.10 4.93
CA PHE A 89 5.50 -10.43 4.57
C PHE A 89 5.87 -10.46 3.09
N LEU A 90 7.09 -10.90 2.81
CA LEU A 90 7.63 -11.04 1.47
C LEU A 90 7.75 -12.52 1.13
N THR A 91 7.03 -12.96 0.11
CA THR A 91 7.08 -14.34 -0.37
C THR A 91 7.19 -14.40 -1.87
N GLN A 92 7.74 -15.47 -2.39
CA GLN A 92 7.85 -15.70 -3.83
C GLN A 92 7.63 -17.17 -4.19
N THR A 93 7.05 -17.38 -5.36
CA THR A 93 6.94 -18.67 -6.02
C THR A 93 7.74 -18.66 -7.33
N ALA A 94 7.65 -19.72 -8.14
CA ALA A 94 8.22 -19.72 -9.48
C ALA A 94 7.56 -18.70 -10.41
N GLN A 95 6.28 -18.32 -10.17
CA GLN A 95 5.48 -17.50 -11.07
C GLN A 95 5.22 -16.09 -10.57
N GLU A 96 5.21 -15.85 -9.26
CA GLU A 96 4.82 -14.57 -8.68
C GLU A 96 5.63 -14.18 -7.44
N ILE A 97 5.66 -12.88 -7.18
CA ILE A 97 6.12 -12.27 -5.94
C ILE A 97 4.89 -11.70 -5.22
N GLN A 98 4.81 -11.89 -3.91
CA GLN A 98 3.75 -11.36 -3.08
C GLN A 98 4.34 -10.45 -2.00
N ILE A 99 3.77 -9.27 -1.86
CA ILE A 99 3.99 -8.34 -0.76
C ILE A 99 2.68 -8.26 0.02
N VAL A 100 2.66 -8.81 1.22
CA VAL A 100 1.49 -8.82 2.09
C VAL A 100 1.73 -7.85 3.24
N VAL A 101 0.88 -6.84 3.35
CA VAL A 101 0.88 -5.91 4.48
C VAL A 101 -0.32 -6.23 5.36
N LYS A 102 -0.06 -6.59 6.60
CA LYS A 102 -1.09 -6.94 7.58
C LYS A 102 -0.99 -6.02 8.79
N ASP A 103 -2.10 -5.46 9.20
CA ASP A 103 -2.22 -4.65 10.40
C ASP A 103 -3.19 -5.25 11.43
N THR A 104 -3.09 -4.77 12.65
CA THR A 104 -3.98 -5.11 13.76
C THR A 104 -4.95 -3.98 14.07
N GLY A 105 -5.27 -3.16 13.08
CA GLY A 105 -6.07 -1.95 13.22
C GLY A 105 -7.56 -2.18 13.38
N VAL A 106 -8.33 -1.14 13.07
CA VAL A 106 -9.79 -1.14 13.24
C VAL A 106 -10.51 -2.02 12.22
N GLY A 107 -9.84 -2.43 11.15
CA GLY A 107 -10.47 -3.17 10.06
C GLY A 107 -11.41 -2.31 9.21
N ILE A 108 -12.03 -2.94 8.22
CA ILE A 108 -12.94 -2.30 7.26
C ILE A 108 -14.26 -3.07 7.26
N PRO A 109 -15.41 -2.39 7.49
CA PRO A 109 -16.73 -3.00 7.38
C PRO A 109 -16.94 -3.65 6.02
N LYS A 110 -17.65 -4.78 5.98
CA LYS A 110 -17.81 -5.59 4.77
C LYS A 110 -18.45 -4.81 3.61
N GLU A 111 -19.39 -3.93 3.91
CA GLU A 111 -20.09 -3.08 2.96
C GLU A 111 -19.18 -2.04 2.28
N ASP A 112 -18.04 -1.70 2.90
CA ASP A 112 -17.11 -0.70 2.39
C ASP A 112 -15.94 -1.32 1.61
N GLN A 113 -15.68 -2.64 1.76
CA GLN A 113 -14.48 -3.29 1.23
C GLN A 113 -14.33 -3.19 -0.29
N ASP A 114 -15.43 -3.24 -1.03
CA ASP A 114 -15.42 -3.10 -2.49
C ASP A 114 -15.12 -1.67 -2.93
N ARG A 115 -15.42 -0.69 -2.06
CA ARG A 115 -15.37 0.73 -2.36
C ARG A 115 -14.09 1.43 -1.91
N VAL A 116 -13.32 0.85 -0.99
CA VAL A 116 -12.12 1.51 -0.43
C VAL A 116 -11.03 1.79 -1.47
N PHE A 117 -11.11 1.19 -2.67
CA PHE A 117 -10.23 1.46 -3.81
C PHE A 117 -10.78 2.55 -4.76
N GLU A 118 -12.00 3.09 -4.48
CA GLU A 118 -12.54 4.23 -5.23
C GLU A 118 -11.82 5.52 -4.81
N ARG A 119 -11.61 6.42 -5.76
CA ARG A 119 -11.00 7.74 -5.48
C ARG A 119 -11.89 8.54 -4.53
N PHE A 120 -11.28 9.18 -3.53
CA PHE A 120 -11.94 10.02 -2.51
C PHE A 120 -12.91 9.27 -1.58
N TYR A 121 -12.98 7.93 -1.67
CA TYR A 121 -13.82 7.15 -0.78
C TYR A 121 -13.21 7.05 0.62
N ARG A 122 -14.07 7.14 1.64
CA ARG A 122 -13.70 7.04 3.06
C ARG A 122 -14.83 6.35 3.81
N VAL A 123 -14.48 5.34 4.61
CA VAL A 123 -15.43 4.53 5.39
C VAL A 123 -16.24 5.39 6.37
N ASP A 124 -15.61 6.35 7.05
CA ASP A 124 -16.28 7.22 8.01
C ASP A 124 -15.90 8.68 7.77
N LYS A 125 -16.90 9.52 7.46
CA LYS A 125 -16.71 10.97 7.25
C LYS A 125 -16.60 11.76 8.56
N SER A 126 -17.06 11.21 9.69
CA SER A 126 -17.13 11.91 10.98
C SER A 126 -15.84 11.77 11.80
N HIS A 127 -15.29 10.58 11.96
CA HIS A 127 -14.00 10.34 12.61
C HIS A 127 -12.80 10.67 11.73
N SER A 128 -13.00 10.70 10.44
CA SER A 128 -11.94 10.90 9.46
C SER A 128 -11.39 12.34 9.42
N LYS A 129 -12.08 13.33 10.00
CA LYS A 129 -11.54 14.71 10.11
C LYS A 129 -10.38 14.78 11.10
N GLU A 130 -10.39 13.98 12.17
CA GLU A 130 -9.31 13.94 13.16
C GLU A 130 -8.10 13.13 12.66
N ILE A 131 -8.36 12.05 11.90
CA ILE A 131 -7.32 11.16 11.40
C ILE A 131 -6.65 11.73 10.13
N GLY A 132 -7.30 12.66 9.42
CA GLY A 132 -6.80 13.26 8.16
C GLY A 132 -6.75 12.24 7.00
N GLY A 133 -6.62 12.72 5.77
CA GLY A 133 -6.44 11.88 4.57
C GLY A 133 -7.43 12.20 3.46
N THR A 134 -6.97 12.04 2.22
CA THR A 134 -7.66 12.45 1.01
C THR A 134 -8.59 11.39 0.44
N GLY A 135 -8.49 10.13 0.90
CA GLY A 135 -9.21 9.00 0.31
C GLY A 135 -8.60 8.51 -1.02
N LEU A 136 -7.34 8.84 -1.27
CA LEU A 136 -6.65 8.53 -2.53
C LEU A 136 -5.65 7.36 -2.39
N GLY A 137 -5.15 7.10 -1.19
CA GLY A 137 -4.07 6.14 -0.97
C GLY A 137 -4.31 4.76 -1.57
N LEU A 138 -5.46 4.13 -1.31
CA LEU A 138 -5.75 2.79 -1.87
C LEU A 138 -6.07 2.82 -3.37
N SER A 139 -6.62 3.90 -3.89
CA SER A 139 -6.81 4.04 -5.35
C SER A 139 -5.47 4.16 -6.07
N ILE A 140 -4.50 4.85 -5.47
CA ILE A 140 -3.11 4.92 -5.96
C ILE A 140 -2.47 3.52 -5.93
N VAL A 141 -2.64 2.76 -4.85
CA VAL A 141 -2.15 1.37 -4.76
C VAL A 141 -2.70 0.52 -5.90
N LYS A 142 -4.02 0.55 -6.12
CA LYS A 142 -4.68 -0.22 -7.19
C LYS A 142 -4.13 0.14 -8.56
N HIS A 143 -3.94 1.44 -8.83
CA HIS A 143 -3.37 1.92 -10.08
C HIS A 143 -1.91 1.49 -10.26
N ALA A 144 -1.05 1.76 -9.27
CA ALA A 144 0.38 1.44 -9.34
C ALA A 144 0.62 -0.07 -9.51
N VAL A 145 -0.09 -0.90 -8.74
CA VAL A 145 -0.01 -2.37 -8.87
C VAL A 145 -0.52 -2.83 -10.23
N GLY A 146 -1.61 -2.25 -10.76
CA GLY A 146 -2.12 -2.54 -12.09
C GLY A 146 -1.13 -2.16 -13.20
N ALA A 147 -0.49 -1.00 -13.12
CA ALA A 147 0.56 -0.57 -14.05
C ALA A 147 1.79 -1.50 -14.03
N LEU A 148 2.09 -2.08 -12.86
CA LEU A 148 3.11 -3.12 -12.69
C LEU A 148 2.63 -4.52 -13.10
N LYS A 149 1.47 -4.64 -13.77
CA LYS A 149 0.86 -5.91 -14.20
C LYS A 149 0.52 -6.86 -13.05
N GLY A 150 0.39 -6.32 -11.85
CA GLY A 150 0.01 -7.04 -10.64
C GLY A 150 -1.47 -7.01 -10.34
N SER A 151 -1.84 -7.57 -9.18
CA SER A 151 -3.19 -7.55 -8.63
C SER A 151 -3.16 -7.29 -7.13
N VAL A 152 -4.24 -6.70 -6.61
CA VAL A 152 -4.42 -6.42 -5.18
C VAL A 152 -5.58 -7.23 -4.64
N ILE A 153 -5.38 -7.87 -3.49
CA ILE A 153 -6.41 -8.59 -2.74
C ILE A 153 -6.49 -7.97 -1.36
N LEU A 154 -7.71 -7.59 -0.96
CA LEU A 154 -8.02 -7.08 0.38
C LEU A 154 -8.74 -8.17 1.17
N ARG A 155 -8.33 -8.36 2.41
CA ARG A 155 -9.03 -9.13 3.44
C ARG A 155 -9.09 -8.30 4.68
N SER A 156 -10.26 -8.06 5.21
CA SER A 156 -10.43 -7.26 6.40
C SER A 156 -11.64 -7.73 7.19
N GLU A 157 -11.57 -7.56 8.48
CA GLU A 157 -12.67 -7.79 9.40
C GLU A 157 -12.69 -6.64 10.39
N GLU A 158 -13.85 -6.02 10.57
CA GLU A 158 -14.01 -4.92 11.52
C GLU A 158 -13.61 -5.36 12.93
N GLY A 159 -12.75 -4.57 13.56
CA GLY A 159 -12.16 -4.88 14.87
C GLY A 159 -10.91 -5.80 14.84
N ASN A 160 -10.61 -6.46 13.73
CA ASN A 160 -9.53 -7.46 13.62
C ASN A 160 -8.38 -7.07 12.67
N GLY A 161 -8.45 -5.86 12.09
CA GLY A 161 -7.42 -5.33 11.21
C GLY A 161 -7.63 -5.66 9.73
N THR A 162 -6.62 -5.32 8.94
CA THR A 162 -6.67 -5.43 7.47
C THR A 162 -5.42 -6.12 6.96
N GLU A 163 -5.59 -6.93 5.93
CA GLU A 163 -4.53 -7.55 5.14
C GLU A 163 -4.68 -7.14 3.68
N ILE A 164 -3.65 -6.52 3.12
CA ILE A 164 -3.57 -6.19 1.70
C ILE A 164 -2.44 -7.00 1.09
N CYS A 165 -2.77 -7.85 0.12
CA CYS A 165 -1.83 -8.67 -0.63
C CYS A 165 -1.67 -8.09 -2.03
N MET A 166 -0.48 -7.62 -2.37
CA MET A 166 -0.06 -7.20 -3.70
C MET A 166 0.70 -8.34 -4.35
N LYS A 167 0.23 -8.80 -5.52
CA LYS A 167 0.81 -9.91 -6.28
C LYS A 167 1.37 -9.40 -7.59
N PHE A 168 2.59 -9.78 -7.92
CA PHE A 168 3.29 -9.38 -9.13
C PHE A 168 3.80 -10.60 -9.88
N PRO A 169 3.56 -10.72 -11.20
CA PRO A 169 4.10 -11.80 -11.99
C PRO A 169 5.63 -11.66 -12.11
N LYS A 170 6.36 -12.77 -12.04
CA LYS A 170 7.82 -12.80 -12.24
C LYS A 170 8.22 -12.70 -13.71
N VAL A 171 7.32 -13.09 -14.60
CA VAL A 171 7.53 -13.05 -16.04
C VAL A 171 6.52 -12.08 -16.62
N HIS A 172 6.99 -11.01 -17.23
CA HIS A 172 6.13 -10.16 -18.05
C HIS A 172 5.77 -10.94 -19.31
N LYS A 173 4.51 -11.33 -19.46
CA LYS A 173 4.01 -11.70 -20.78
C LYS A 173 3.95 -10.41 -21.59
N GLU A 174 4.78 -10.33 -22.64
CA GLU A 174 4.67 -9.32 -23.68
C GLU A 174 3.27 -9.25 -24.25
#